data_439386ea783702850ff0f7a83980b1e2
#
_entry.id   439386ea783702850ff0f7a83980b1e2
#
_cell.length_a   1.000
_cell.length_b   1.000
_cell.length_c   1.000
_cell.angle_alpha   90.00
_cell.angle_beta   90.00
_cell.angle_gamma   90.00
#
_symmetry.space_group_name_H-M   'P 1'
#
loop_
_entity.id
_entity.type
_entity.pdbx_description
1 polymer ?
#
loop_
_entity_poly.entity_id
_entity_poly.type
_entity_poly.pdbx_seq_one_letter_code
_entity_poly.pdbx_strand_id
1 'polypeptide(L)'
;MKRLLLTIVCLLAVMVGASAQRLVIIHVNDTHSHLDPERTGEDVGHGGIIERAAYIDSVRNAVGKDKVLLLHAGDWNQGSPYYSIFGGDLEVSLINALKYDCLTLGNHEFDNGVEDLGRRVKGIKAPVVCANYDFSQFDMGRRGVKPCTIIRRGGLKIGIIGMLTDITKVVSYETASRIPRAGTDAEVVNKWADYLRNDKKCDLVIVLSHLGYDEDLDLVKETRGVDLVVGGHSHTFVKDLEYRTDLEGKQVPVIQDGCWGLNIGRIDVY
;
A
#
# COMPACT_ATOMS: atom_id res chain seq x y z
N MET A 1 3.12 -59.17 49.52
CA MET A 1 3.38 -58.75 48.12
C MET A 1 2.36 -57.65 47.74
N LYS A 2 2.76 -56.38 47.84
CA LYS A 2 1.90 -55.22 47.51
C LYS A 2 2.19 -54.85 46.07
N ARG A 3 1.17 -54.94 45.20
CA ARG A 3 1.24 -54.49 43.84
C ARG A 3 1.08 -52.98 43.80
N LEU A 4 2.12 -52.28 43.38
CA LEU A 4 2.11 -50.85 43.13
C LEU A 4 1.48 -50.61 41.74
N LEU A 5 0.30 -50.03 41.72
CA LEU A 5 -0.35 -49.59 40.46
C LEU A 5 0.23 -48.22 40.10
N LEU A 6 1.01 -48.19 39.06
CA LEU A 6 1.53 -46.93 38.48
C LEU A 6 0.49 -46.36 37.53
N THR A 7 -0.22 -45.34 37.96
CA THR A 7 -1.18 -44.59 37.11
C THR A 7 -0.41 -43.54 36.31
N ILE A 8 -0.19 -43.82 35.04
CA ILE A 8 0.35 -42.83 34.10
C ILE A 8 -0.78 -41.87 33.72
N VAL A 9 -0.77 -40.67 34.25
CA VAL A 9 -1.62 -39.58 33.83
C VAL A 9 -0.99 -38.95 32.56
N CYS A 10 -1.51 -39.31 31.39
CA CYS A 10 -1.18 -38.59 30.18
C CYS A 10 -1.85 -37.20 30.22
N LEU A 11 -1.08 -36.17 30.55
CA LEU A 11 -1.49 -34.79 30.31
C LEU A 11 -1.45 -34.55 28.79
N LEU A 12 -2.60 -34.64 28.14
CA LEU A 12 -2.80 -34.04 26.81
C LEU A 12 -2.79 -32.52 27.03
N ALA A 13 -1.64 -31.89 26.83
CA ALA A 13 -1.59 -30.45 26.60
C ALA A 13 -2.26 -30.16 25.24
N VAL A 14 -3.51 -29.75 25.29
CA VAL A 14 -4.14 -29.11 24.14
C VAL A 14 -3.39 -27.78 23.94
N MET A 15 -2.38 -27.80 23.07
CA MET A 15 -1.82 -26.58 22.55
C MET A 15 -2.92 -25.95 21.66
N VAL A 16 -3.69 -25.05 22.22
CA VAL A 16 -4.41 -24.05 21.44
C VAL A 16 -3.29 -23.24 20.79
N GLY A 17 -2.94 -23.60 19.58
CA GLY A 17 -1.97 -22.89 18.78
C GLY A 17 -2.51 -21.49 18.53
N ALA A 18 -2.07 -20.52 19.35
CA ALA A 18 -2.20 -19.13 18.94
C ALA A 18 -1.49 -19.03 17.59
N SER A 19 -2.26 -18.72 16.53
CA SER A 19 -1.67 -18.52 15.21
C SER A 19 -0.60 -17.44 15.35
N ALA A 20 0.67 -17.79 15.11
CA ALA A 20 1.75 -16.84 15.24
C ALA A 20 1.60 -15.78 14.16
N GLN A 21 1.64 -14.50 14.54
CA GLN A 21 1.64 -13.38 13.62
C GLN A 21 2.69 -13.61 12.51
N ARG A 22 2.22 -13.72 11.28
CA ARG A 22 3.06 -14.00 10.10
C ARG A 22 3.56 -12.74 9.43
N LEU A 23 2.71 -11.71 9.36
CA LEU A 23 3.00 -10.48 8.63
C LEU A 23 2.34 -9.29 9.35
N VAL A 24 3.02 -8.16 9.35
CA VAL A 24 2.46 -6.84 9.68
C VAL A 24 2.53 -5.98 8.42
N ILE A 25 1.39 -5.50 7.96
CA ILE A 25 1.31 -4.51 6.89
C ILE A 25 1.18 -3.14 7.55
N ILE A 26 2.11 -2.25 7.24
CA ILE A 26 2.04 -0.82 7.59
C ILE A 26 1.78 -0.06 6.31
N HIS A 27 0.83 0.84 6.32
CA HIS A 27 0.52 1.66 5.16
C HIS A 27 0.24 3.11 5.52
N VAL A 28 0.48 3.97 4.56
CA VAL A 28 0.10 5.38 4.56
C VAL A 28 -0.33 5.78 3.15
N ASN A 29 -1.10 6.84 3.06
CA ASN A 29 -1.54 7.47 1.83
C ASN A 29 -1.53 8.99 1.98
N ASP A 30 -1.57 9.72 0.86
CA ASP A 30 -1.84 11.16 0.82
C ASP A 30 -1.00 11.95 1.84
N THR A 31 0.32 11.69 1.86
CA THR A 31 1.20 12.35 2.82
C THR A 31 1.54 13.78 2.43
N HIS A 32 1.35 14.16 1.17
CA HIS A 32 1.34 15.53 0.66
C HIS A 32 2.49 16.40 1.17
N SER A 33 3.70 15.83 1.21
CA SER A 33 4.89 16.53 1.71
C SER A 33 4.77 17.11 3.13
N HIS A 34 3.79 16.65 3.95
CA HIS A 34 3.66 17.03 5.35
C HIS A 34 4.73 16.28 6.17
N LEU A 35 5.85 16.96 6.42
CA LEU A 35 7.04 16.41 7.07
C LEU A 35 7.15 16.81 8.54
N ASP A 36 6.64 17.98 8.89
CA ASP A 36 6.55 18.44 10.28
C ASP A 36 5.25 17.95 10.91
N PRO A 37 5.20 17.81 12.23
CA PRO A 37 3.92 17.70 12.95
C PRO A 37 3.04 18.93 12.68
N GLU A 38 1.71 18.74 12.71
CA GLU A 38 0.77 19.83 12.53
C GLU A 38 0.95 20.92 13.60
N ARG A 39 0.93 22.17 13.15
CA ARG A 39 1.24 23.33 14.04
C ARG A 39 0.00 24.10 14.48
N THR A 40 -1.15 23.82 13.86
CA THR A 40 -2.42 24.54 14.10
C THR A 40 -3.60 23.57 14.01
N GLY A 41 -4.76 23.97 14.51
CA GLY A 41 -5.97 23.16 14.42
C GLY A 41 -6.07 22.10 15.52
N GLU A 42 -6.94 21.13 15.29
CA GLU A 42 -7.23 20.05 16.25
C GLU A 42 -6.10 19.01 16.32
N ASP A 43 -5.32 18.89 15.24
CA ASP A 43 -4.25 17.89 15.10
C ASP A 43 -2.86 18.42 15.51
N VAL A 44 -2.81 19.53 16.27
CA VAL A 44 -1.53 20.11 16.73
C VAL A 44 -0.65 19.06 17.43
N GLY A 45 0.58 18.92 16.94
CA GLY A 45 1.55 17.97 17.48
C GLY A 45 1.42 16.54 16.93
N HIS A 46 0.43 16.26 16.07
CA HIS A 46 0.26 14.96 15.40
C HIS A 46 0.93 14.96 14.02
N GLY A 47 1.18 13.77 13.50
CA GLY A 47 1.85 13.57 12.22
C GLY A 47 3.38 13.73 12.33
N GLY A 48 4.00 14.07 11.21
CA GLY A 48 5.43 14.27 11.11
C GLY A 48 6.22 13.03 10.67
N ILE A 49 7.30 13.29 9.93
CA ILE A 49 8.10 12.21 9.34
C ILE A 49 8.97 11.48 10.38
N ILE A 50 9.39 12.18 11.44
CA ILE A 50 10.22 11.60 12.51
C ILE A 50 9.41 10.60 13.34
N GLU A 51 8.20 10.98 13.71
CA GLU A 51 7.25 10.15 14.46
C GLU A 51 6.86 8.92 13.65
N ARG A 52 6.61 9.11 12.35
CA ARG A 52 6.34 8.01 11.41
C ARG A 52 7.52 7.05 11.33
N ALA A 53 8.74 7.57 11.19
CA ALA A 53 9.95 6.75 11.16
C ALA A 53 10.14 5.96 12.45
N ALA A 54 9.94 6.61 13.61
CA ALA A 54 10.06 5.98 14.92
C ALA A 54 9.03 4.84 15.10
N TYR A 55 7.78 5.06 14.67
CA TYR A 55 6.76 4.01 14.72
C TYR A 55 7.11 2.82 13.82
N ILE A 56 7.48 3.06 12.55
CA ILE A 56 7.88 2.01 11.62
C ILE A 56 9.06 1.19 12.19
N ASP A 57 10.06 1.86 12.73
CA ASP A 57 11.22 1.18 13.33
C ASP A 57 10.85 0.41 14.59
N SER A 58 9.94 0.93 15.42
CA SER A 58 9.45 0.22 16.60
C SER A 58 8.77 -1.10 16.23
N VAL A 59 7.91 -1.09 15.21
CA VAL A 59 7.26 -2.32 14.71
C VAL A 59 8.28 -3.29 14.12
N ARG A 60 9.22 -2.79 13.28
CA ARG A 60 10.29 -3.63 12.70
C ARG A 60 11.16 -4.29 13.76
N ASN A 61 11.42 -3.60 14.86
CA ASN A 61 12.19 -4.14 15.97
C ASN A 61 11.39 -5.17 16.80
N ALA A 62 10.07 -4.96 16.93
CA ALA A 62 9.21 -5.84 17.72
C ALA A 62 8.93 -7.18 17.02
N VAL A 63 8.68 -7.18 15.69
CA VAL A 63 8.25 -8.39 14.99
C VAL A 63 9.29 -8.97 14.03
N GLY A 64 10.37 -8.23 13.76
CA GLY A 64 11.39 -8.55 12.75
C GLY A 64 11.11 -7.90 11.41
N LYS A 65 12.15 -7.34 10.77
CA LYS A 65 12.06 -6.59 9.51
C LYS A 65 11.52 -7.42 8.34
N ASP A 66 11.78 -8.71 8.35
CA ASP A 66 11.33 -9.69 7.36
C ASP A 66 9.82 -9.96 7.43
N LYS A 67 9.17 -9.58 8.53
CA LYS A 67 7.73 -9.72 8.74
C LYS A 67 6.95 -8.41 8.53
N VAL A 68 7.61 -7.32 8.17
CA VAL A 68 6.94 -6.03 7.94
C VAL A 68 6.88 -5.72 6.46
N LEU A 69 5.70 -5.39 5.95
CA LEU A 69 5.44 -4.87 4.62
C LEU A 69 5.00 -3.41 4.76
N LEU A 70 5.81 -2.48 4.24
CA LEU A 70 5.54 -1.04 4.30
C LEU A 70 5.11 -0.52 2.93
N LEU A 71 3.89 0.02 2.84
CA LEU A 71 3.23 0.46 1.61
C LEU A 71 2.91 1.95 1.64
N HIS A 72 2.91 2.59 0.46
CA HIS A 72 2.43 3.95 0.26
C HIS A 72 1.41 3.99 -0.89
N ALA A 73 0.18 4.40 -0.58
CA ALA A 73 -0.93 4.38 -1.54
C ALA A 73 -1.08 5.71 -2.34
N GLY A 74 0.03 6.35 -2.70
CA GLY A 74 0.05 7.52 -3.59
C GLY A 74 -0.05 8.87 -2.87
N ASP A 75 0.11 9.95 -3.65
CA ASP A 75 0.13 11.34 -3.21
C ASP A 75 1.13 11.60 -2.07
N TRP A 76 2.42 11.24 -2.33
CA TRP A 76 3.49 11.62 -1.42
C TRP A 76 3.98 13.05 -1.64
N ASN A 77 3.71 13.63 -2.80
CA ASN A 77 4.10 14.98 -3.18
C ASN A 77 2.98 16.00 -2.93
N GLN A 78 3.38 17.30 -3.00
CA GLN A 78 2.49 18.47 -3.00
C GLN A 78 1.80 18.72 -1.65
N GLY A 79 1.55 19.97 -1.31
CA GLY A 79 0.77 20.40 -0.13
C GLY A 79 1.56 21.16 0.92
N SER A 80 2.90 21.19 0.87
CA SER A 80 3.72 21.92 1.85
C SER A 80 4.82 22.74 1.21
N PRO A 81 5.44 23.69 1.96
CA PRO A 81 6.61 24.45 1.50
C PRO A 81 7.78 23.55 1.09
N TYR A 82 7.93 22.38 1.65
CA TYR A 82 8.99 21.44 1.26
C TYR A 82 8.88 21.04 -0.21
N TYR A 83 7.69 20.74 -0.69
CA TYR A 83 7.49 20.44 -2.10
C TYR A 83 7.80 21.66 -3.00
N SER A 84 7.36 22.85 -2.58
CA SER A 84 7.62 24.08 -3.35
C SER A 84 9.12 24.39 -3.48
N ILE A 85 9.94 24.02 -2.47
CA ILE A 85 11.38 24.27 -2.47
C ILE A 85 12.16 23.15 -3.17
N PHE A 86 11.79 21.88 -2.92
CA PHE A 86 12.58 20.73 -3.33
C PHE A 86 11.98 19.95 -4.52
N GLY A 87 10.76 20.30 -4.99
CA GLY A 87 10.11 19.72 -6.17
C GLY A 87 9.90 18.21 -6.10
N GLY A 88 9.75 17.63 -4.89
CA GLY A 88 9.57 16.20 -4.67
C GLY A 88 10.87 15.39 -4.45
N ASP A 89 12.05 16.00 -4.55
CA ASP A 89 13.33 15.28 -4.36
C ASP A 89 13.58 14.90 -2.90
N LEU A 90 13.06 15.70 -1.98
CA LEU A 90 13.12 15.39 -0.55
C LEU A 90 12.25 14.17 -0.23
N GLU A 91 11.04 14.09 -0.78
CA GLU A 91 10.12 12.98 -0.63
C GLU A 91 10.73 11.68 -1.15
N VAL A 92 11.38 11.70 -2.31
CA VAL A 92 12.12 10.53 -2.85
C VAL A 92 13.22 10.09 -1.87
N SER A 93 13.95 11.04 -1.27
CA SER A 93 14.98 10.74 -0.29
C SER A 93 14.42 10.08 0.96
N LEU A 94 13.28 10.59 1.46
CA LEU A 94 12.59 10.07 2.65
C LEU A 94 11.94 8.69 2.38
N ILE A 95 11.31 8.49 1.23
CA ILE A 95 10.81 7.19 0.77
C ILE A 95 11.94 6.14 0.83
N ASN A 96 13.10 6.49 0.31
CA ASN A 96 14.27 5.61 0.33
C ASN A 96 14.83 5.38 1.74
N ALA A 97 14.85 6.41 2.60
CA ALA A 97 15.33 6.33 3.98
C ALA A 97 14.41 5.44 4.84
N LEU A 98 13.10 5.57 4.70
CA LEU A 98 12.11 4.76 5.40
C LEU A 98 12.02 3.32 4.87
N LYS A 99 12.60 3.06 3.69
CA LYS A 99 12.64 1.74 3.06
C LYS A 99 11.24 1.19 2.81
N TYR A 100 10.42 1.96 2.09
CA TYR A 100 9.16 1.45 1.60
C TYR A 100 9.38 0.20 0.75
N ASP A 101 8.45 -0.74 0.84
CA ASP A 101 8.50 -2.00 0.07
C ASP A 101 7.80 -1.86 -1.28
N CYS A 102 6.76 -1.04 -1.38
CA CYS A 102 6.05 -0.73 -2.61
C CYS A 102 5.28 0.59 -2.50
N LEU A 103 5.15 1.29 -3.62
CA LEU A 103 4.32 2.48 -3.75
C LEU A 103 3.42 2.37 -4.97
N THR A 104 2.21 2.96 -4.91
CA THR A 104 1.45 3.31 -6.12
C THR A 104 1.58 4.79 -6.44
N LEU A 105 1.21 5.21 -7.63
CA LEU A 105 1.13 6.63 -7.99
C LEU A 105 -0.19 7.21 -7.48
N GLY A 106 -0.17 8.47 -7.07
CA GLY A 106 -1.35 9.31 -6.96
C GLY A 106 -1.35 10.40 -8.04
N ASN A 107 -2.33 11.28 -8.03
CA ASN A 107 -2.45 12.33 -9.05
C ASN A 107 -1.44 13.46 -8.85
N HIS A 108 -1.05 13.77 -7.64
CA HIS A 108 -0.07 14.82 -7.34
C HIS A 108 1.37 14.44 -7.70
N GLU A 109 1.62 13.20 -8.04
CA GLU A 109 2.88 12.80 -8.65
C GLU A 109 3.09 13.41 -10.03
N PHE A 110 2.01 13.90 -10.68
CA PHE A 110 2.02 14.48 -12.02
C PHE A 110 2.03 16.02 -12.05
N ASP A 111 2.03 16.70 -10.92
CA ASP A 111 1.93 18.17 -10.81
C ASP A 111 3.00 18.91 -11.64
N ASN A 112 4.20 18.35 -11.74
CA ASN A 112 5.28 18.88 -12.58
C ASN A 112 5.41 18.14 -13.94
N GLY A 113 4.36 17.43 -14.37
CA GLY A 113 4.33 16.68 -15.63
C GLY A 113 4.98 15.30 -15.55
N VAL A 114 4.78 14.53 -16.62
CA VAL A 114 5.18 13.11 -16.67
C VAL A 114 6.70 12.92 -16.78
N GLU A 115 7.41 13.86 -17.33
CA GLU A 115 8.88 13.85 -17.44
C GLU A 115 9.53 13.99 -16.06
N ASP A 116 9.01 14.89 -15.23
CA ASP A 116 9.47 15.06 -13.85
C ASP A 116 9.11 13.85 -12.99
N LEU A 117 7.91 13.29 -13.15
CA LEU A 117 7.57 12.01 -12.55
C LEU A 117 8.60 10.94 -12.91
N GLY A 118 8.97 10.81 -14.21
CA GLY A 118 9.98 9.86 -14.66
C GLY A 118 11.33 10.06 -13.96
N ARG A 119 11.76 11.31 -13.79
CA ARG A 119 12.99 11.67 -13.06
C ARG A 119 12.93 11.17 -11.61
N ARG A 120 11.83 11.39 -10.92
CA ARG A 120 11.64 10.97 -9.52
C ARG A 120 11.54 9.46 -9.36
N VAL A 121 10.78 8.78 -10.24
CA VAL A 121 10.68 7.31 -10.24
C VAL A 121 12.05 6.64 -10.40
N LYS A 122 12.97 7.23 -11.21
CA LYS A 122 14.35 6.75 -11.32
C LYS A 122 15.10 6.78 -9.99
N GLY A 123 14.80 7.76 -9.14
CA GLY A 123 15.42 7.92 -7.81
C GLY A 123 14.84 6.98 -6.74
N ILE A 124 13.63 6.46 -6.92
CA ILE A 124 12.97 5.59 -5.95
C ILE A 124 13.54 4.17 -6.03
N LYS A 125 13.93 3.61 -4.88
CA LYS A 125 14.52 2.26 -4.79
C LYS A 125 13.46 1.15 -4.73
N ALA A 126 12.30 1.44 -4.17
CA ALA A 126 11.17 0.52 -4.10
C ALA A 126 10.49 0.36 -5.47
N PRO A 127 9.78 -0.74 -5.74
CA PRO A 127 8.85 -0.84 -6.85
C PRO A 127 7.77 0.24 -6.78
N VAL A 128 7.53 0.90 -7.92
CA VAL A 128 6.36 1.79 -8.12
C VAL A 128 5.41 1.06 -9.06
N VAL A 129 4.15 0.92 -8.65
CA VAL A 129 3.13 0.15 -9.38
C VAL A 129 1.96 1.03 -9.83
N CYS A 130 1.49 0.79 -11.06
CA CYS A 130 0.26 1.34 -11.62
C CYS A 130 -0.16 0.46 -12.80
N ALA A 131 -1.32 -0.16 -12.72
CA ALA A 131 -1.75 -1.17 -13.67
C ALA A 131 -2.73 -0.63 -14.72
N ASN A 132 -3.49 0.39 -14.38
CA ASN A 132 -4.56 0.91 -15.23
C ASN A 132 -4.12 2.03 -16.19
N TYR A 133 -2.81 2.37 -16.22
CA TYR A 133 -2.20 3.29 -17.17
C TYR A 133 -0.92 2.73 -17.79
N ASP A 134 -0.67 3.08 -19.06
CA ASP A 134 0.53 2.65 -19.78
C ASP A 134 1.59 3.75 -19.82
N PHE A 135 2.71 3.49 -19.14
CA PHE A 135 3.87 4.37 -19.08
C PHE A 135 5.01 3.94 -20.02
N SER A 136 4.78 2.99 -20.92
CA SER A 136 5.83 2.41 -21.78
C SER A 136 6.52 3.43 -22.68
N GLN A 137 5.84 4.52 -23.03
CA GLN A 137 6.37 5.60 -23.87
C GLN A 137 7.26 6.60 -23.12
N PHE A 138 7.33 6.51 -21.79
CA PHE A 138 8.06 7.48 -20.98
C PHE A 138 9.31 6.85 -20.35
N ASP A 139 10.36 7.65 -20.22
CA ASP A 139 11.59 7.22 -19.55
C ASP A 139 11.43 7.24 -18.02
N MET A 140 10.84 6.17 -17.50
CA MET A 140 10.70 5.91 -16.06
C MET A 140 11.92 5.18 -15.45
N GLY A 141 13.03 5.11 -16.20
CA GLY A 141 14.23 4.41 -15.78
C GLY A 141 14.13 2.88 -15.89
N ARG A 142 15.21 2.18 -15.49
CA ARG A 142 15.34 0.71 -15.66
C ARG A 142 14.27 -0.08 -14.90
N ARG A 143 13.83 0.40 -13.74
CA ARG A 143 12.77 -0.24 -12.95
C ARG A 143 11.40 0.10 -13.52
N GLY A 144 11.19 1.36 -13.90
CA GLY A 144 9.93 1.88 -14.45
C GLY A 144 8.75 1.76 -13.50
N VAL A 145 7.61 2.18 -13.97
CA VAL A 145 6.32 1.88 -13.35
C VAL A 145 5.84 0.55 -13.89
N LYS A 146 5.44 -0.36 -13.02
CA LYS A 146 4.98 -1.72 -13.38
C LYS A 146 3.51 -1.89 -13.00
N PRO A 147 2.74 -2.72 -13.70
CA PRO A 147 1.35 -2.97 -13.31
C PRO A 147 1.24 -3.65 -11.94
N CYS A 148 2.18 -4.52 -11.61
CA CYS A 148 2.22 -5.20 -10.32
C CYS A 148 3.67 -5.57 -9.94
N THR A 149 3.85 -5.94 -8.68
CA THR A 149 5.11 -6.48 -8.17
C THR A 149 4.86 -7.67 -7.25
N ILE A 150 5.92 -8.44 -6.95
CA ILE A 150 5.85 -9.58 -6.02
C ILE A 150 6.92 -9.38 -4.96
N ILE A 151 6.50 -9.42 -3.71
CA ILE A 151 7.35 -9.25 -2.53
C ILE A 151 7.22 -10.47 -1.63
N ARG A 152 8.30 -10.83 -0.94
CA ARG A 152 8.28 -11.88 0.09
C ARG A 152 8.45 -11.26 1.46
N ARG A 153 7.47 -11.47 2.35
CA ARG A 153 7.50 -11.04 3.76
C ARG A 153 6.78 -12.07 4.62
N GLY A 154 7.30 -12.33 5.83
CA GLY A 154 6.69 -13.27 6.77
C GLY A 154 6.51 -14.70 6.24
N GLY A 155 7.34 -15.12 5.29
CA GLY A 155 7.22 -16.40 4.59
C GLY A 155 6.13 -16.42 3.50
N LEU A 156 5.39 -15.32 3.31
CA LEU A 156 4.34 -15.20 2.30
C LEU A 156 4.90 -14.60 0.99
N LYS A 157 4.34 -15.05 -0.11
CA LYS A 157 4.53 -14.47 -1.44
C LYS A 157 3.36 -13.55 -1.74
N ILE A 158 3.63 -12.24 -1.78
CA ILE A 158 2.62 -11.19 -1.82
C ILE A 158 2.67 -10.52 -3.19
N GLY A 159 1.58 -10.57 -3.93
CA GLY A 159 1.37 -9.82 -5.17
C GLY A 159 0.73 -8.46 -4.83
N ILE A 160 1.22 -7.38 -5.44
CA ILE A 160 0.70 -6.03 -5.24
C ILE A 160 0.39 -5.44 -6.60
N ILE A 161 -0.86 -5.02 -6.81
CA ILE A 161 -1.37 -4.39 -8.03
C ILE A 161 -1.54 -2.89 -7.72
N GLY A 162 -1.01 -2.00 -8.55
CA GLY A 162 -1.20 -0.55 -8.39
C GLY A 162 -2.40 -0.05 -9.17
N MET A 163 -3.19 0.86 -8.58
CA MET A 163 -4.30 1.53 -9.25
C MET A 163 -4.20 3.04 -9.04
N LEU A 164 -4.60 3.81 -10.03
CA LEU A 164 -4.56 5.28 -10.05
C LEU A 164 -5.91 5.82 -10.50
N THR A 165 -6.35 6.91 -9.88
CA THR A 165 -7.60 7.61 -10.20
C THR A 165 -7.66 8.04 -11.67
N ASP A 166 -8.83 8.47 -12.11
CA ASP A 166 -9.01 9.02 -13.46
C ASP A 166 -8.27 10.36 -13.61
N ILE A 167 -7.02 10.28 -14.09
CA ILE A 167 -6.14 11.45 -14.23
C ILE A 167 -6.70 12.50 -15.20
N THR A 168 -7.67 12.17 -16.07
CA THR A 168 -8.30 13.16 -16.95
C THR A 168 -9.12 14.19 -16.20
N LYS A 169 -9.49 13.90 -14.96
CA LYS A 169 -10.29 14.79 -14.10
C LYS A 169 -9.45 15.64 -13.15
N VAL A 170 -8.23 15.20 -12.84
CA VAL A 170 -7.43 15.76 -11.71
C VAL A 170 -6.03 16.21 -12.13
N VAL A 171 -5.57 15.83 -13.32
CA VAL A 171 -4.26 16.20 -13.88
C VAL A 171 -4.46 17.09 -15.09
N SER A 172 -3.49 17.93 -15.44
CA SER A 172 -3.59 18.79 -16.64
C SER A 172 -3.85 17.96 -17.90
N TYR A 173 -4.68 18.49 -18.80
CA TYR A 173 -4.99 17.82 -20.06
C TYR A 173 -3.73 17.49 -20.89
N GLU A 174 -2.75 18.38 -20.89
CA GLU A 174 -1.48 18.18 -21.58
C GLU A 174 -0.76 16.90 -21.09
N THR A 175 -0.76 16.65 -19.79
CA THR A 175 -0.15 15.46 -19.20
C THR A 175 -1.06 14.23 -19.37
N ALA A 176 -2.33 14.34 -18.99
CA ALA A 176 -3.25 13.20 -18.95
C ALA A 176 -3.48 12.60 -20.34
N SER A 177 -3.61 13.43 -21.40
CA SER A 177 -3.85 12.97 -22.78
C SER A 177 -2.72 12.14 -23.37
N ARG A 178 -1.54 12.19 -22.78
CA ARG A 178 -0.35 11.45 -23.23
C ARG A 178 -0.24 10.06 -22.62
N ILE A 179 -1.04 9.76 -21.58
CA ILE A 179 -0.92 8.53 -20.79
C ILE A 179 -2.18 7.68 -21.01
N PRO A 180 -2.14 6.68 -21.90
CA PRO A 180 -3.31 5.89 -22.22
C PRO A 180 -3.72 4.96 -21.07
N ARG A 181 -5.03 4.78 -20.89
CA ARG A 181 -5.57 3.77 -19.99
C ARG A 181 -5.37 2.36 -20.56
N ALA A 182 -5.12 1.39 -19.68
CA ALA A 182 -4.91 -0.01 -20.05
C ALA A 182 -6.22 -0.84 -20.08
N GLY A 183 -7.35 -0.25 -19.69
CA GLY A 183 -8.67 -0.87 -19.62
C GLY A 183 -9.53 -0.24 -18.53
N THR A 184 -10.69 -0.82 -18.22
CA THR A 184 -11.45 -0.48 -17.04
C THR A 184 -10.72 -0.99 -15.78
N ASP A 185 -11.00 -0.38 -14.63
CA ASP A 185 -10.28 -0.71 -13.40
C ASP A 185 -10.54 -2.17 -12.99
N ALA A 186 -11.78 -2.63 -13.11
CA ALA A 186 -12.14 -4.03 -12.80
C ALA A 186 -11.47 -5.04 -13.76
N GLU A 187 -11.45 -4.77 -15.08
CA GLU A 187 -10.76 -5.64 -16.05
C GLU A 187 -9.27 -5.75 -15.73
N VAL A 188 -8.65 -4.63 -15.40
CA VAL A 188 -7.22 -4.56 -15.09
C VAL A 188 -6.90 -5.32 -13.80
N VAL A 189 -7.66 -5.08 -12.72
CA VAL A 189 -7.45 -5.79 -11.46
C VAL A 189 -7.67 -7.29 -11.62
N ASN A 190 -8.76 -7.73 -12.27
CA ASN A 190 -9.04 -9.13 -12.50
C ASN A 190 -7.91 -9.82 -13.31
N LYS A 191 -7.42 -9.18 -14.37
CA LYS A 191 -6.30 -9.69 -15.17
C LYS A 191 -5.05 -9.93 -14.32
N TRP A 192 -4.67 -8.95 -13.50
CA TRP A 192 -3.44 -9.04 -12.73
C TRP A 192 -3.61 -9.91 -11.48
N ALA A 193 -4.80 -9.96 -10.87
CA ALA A 193 -5.11 -10.87 -9.78
C ALA A 193 -5.02 -12.34 -10.28
N ASP A 194 -5.63 -12.66 -11.42
CA ASP A 194 -5.53 -13.98 -12.04
C ASP A 194 -4.06 -14.38 -12.31
N TYR A 195 -3.25 -13.47 -12.87
CA TYR A 195 -1.83 -13.70 -13.08
C TYR A 195 -1.07 -13.97 -11.78
N LEU A 196 -1.30 -13.15 -10.76
CA LEU A 196 -0.62 -13.30 -9.47
C LEU A 196 -1.04 -14.58 -8.74
N ARG A 197 -2.31 -14.94 -8.81
CA ARG A 197 -2.84 -16.17 -8.19
C ARG A 197 -2.44 -17.42 -8.97
N ASN A 198 -2.73 -17.43 -10.27
CA ASN A 198 -2.68 -18.65 -11.06
C ASN A 198 -1.29 -18.92 -11.63
N ASP A 199 -0.59 -17.91 -12.13
CA ASP A 199 0.73 -18.09 -12.75
C ASP A 199 1.85 -17.94 -11.72
N LYS A 200 1.72 -16.95 -10.83
CA LYS A 200 2.76 -16.65 -9.83
C LYS A 200 2.56 -17.37 -8.50
N LYS A 201 1.37 -17.92 -8.23
CA LYS A 201 1.07 -18.63 -6.97
C LYS A 201 1.35 -17.74 -5.75
N CYS A 202 0.86 -16.50 -5.77
CA CYS A 202 0.93 -15.62 -4.62
C CYS A 202 -0.04 -16.06 -3.52
N ASP A 203 0.43 -16.03 -2.28
CA ASP A 203 -0.36 -16.35 -1.09
C ASP A 203 -1.35 -15.23 -0.75
N LEU A 204 -0.92 -13.96 -0.95
CA LEU A 204 -1.74 -12.76 -0.82
C LEU A 204 -1.70 -11.92 -2.09
N VAL A 205 -2.83 -11.30 -2.44
CA VAL A 205 -2.92 -10.30 -3.51
C VAL A 205 -3.54 -9.04 -2.92
N ILE A 206 -2.79 -7.93 -2.97
CA ILE A 206 -3.16 -6.63 -2.45
C ILE A 206 -3.36 -5.69 -3.63
N VAL A 207 -4.47 -4.95 -3.65
CA VAL A 207 -4.64 -3.77 -4.50
C VAL A 207 -4.15 -2.58 -3.69
N LEU A 208 -3.08 -1.93 -4.17
CA LEU A 208 -2.56 -0.68 -3.63
C LEU A 208 -3.13 0.44 -4.49
N SER A 209 -4.17 1.06 -3.99
CA SER A 209 -5.08 1.92 -4.76
C SER A 209 -4.91 3.39 -4.44
N HIS A 210 -5.05 4.22 -5.48
CA HIS A 210 -5.25 5.65 -5.35
C HIS A 210 -6.47 6.07 -6.19
N LEU A 211 -7.56 5.29 -6.10
CA LEU A 211 -8.81 5.58 -6.82
C LEU A 211 -9.73 6.51 -6.03
N GLY A 212 -9.79 6.33 -4.72
CA GLY A 212 -10.76 6.90 -3.79
C GLY A 212 -11.51 5.81 -3.05
N TYR A 213 -12.01 6.13 -1.85
CA TYR A 213 -12.60 5.13 -0.96
C TYR A 213 -13.88 4.49 -1.52
N ASP A 214 -14.78 5.32 -2.05
CA ASP A 214 -16.04 4.83 -2.63
C ASP A 214 -15.77 4.02 -3.89
N GLU A 215 -14.82 4.46 -4.73
CA GLU A 215 -14.36 3.75 -5.92
C GLU A 215 -13.74 2.39 -5.57
N ASP A 216 -12.97 2.31 -4.50
CA ASP A 216 -12.38 1.07 -4.01
C ASP A 216 -13.46 0.09 -3.51
N LEU A 217 -14.50 0.58 -2.81
CA LEU A 217 -15.63 -0.23 -2.37
C LEU A 217 -16.43 -0.80 -3.56
N ASP A 218 -16.60 0.00 -4.62
CA ASP A 218 -17.30 -0.43 -5.84
C ASP A 218 -16.42 -1.38 -6.67
N LEU A 219 -15.12 -1.12 -6.77
CA LEU A 219 -14.17 -1.99 -7.47
C LEU A 219 -14.18 -3.42 -6.92
N VAL A 220 -14.23 -3.60 -5.59
CA VAL A 220 -14.28 -4.93 -4.98
C VAL A 220 -15.46 -5.75 -5.50
N LYS A 221 -16.66 -5.13 -5.68
CA LYS A 221 -17.86 -5.82 -6.16
C LYS A 221 -17.71 -6.38 -7.57
N GLU A 222 -16.78 -5.85 -8.36
CA GLU A 222 -16.52 -6.22 -9.76
C GLU A 222 -15.23 -7.03 -9.95
N THR A 223 -14.58 -7.40 -8.85
CA THR A 223 -13.29 -8.10 -8.88
C THR A 223 -13.30 -9.44 -8.18
N ARG A 224 -12.23 -10.21 -8.34
CA ARG A 224 -12.00 -11.49 -7.68
C ARG A 224 -10.53 -11.71 -7.39
N GLY A 225 -10.25 -12.66 -6.50
CA GLY A 225 -8.87 -13.07 -6.21
C GLY A 225 -8.04 -12.05 -5.43
N VAL A 226 -8.64 -10.93 -4.97
CA VAL A 226 -8.02 -9.91 -4.12
C VAL A 226 -8.25 -10.26 -2.64
N ASP A 227 -7.27 -9.97 -1.77
CA ASP A 227 -7.38 -10.21 -0.33
C ASP A 227 -7.54 -8.94 0.49
N LEU A 228 -7.04 -7.80 -0.04
CA LEU A 228 -7.02 -6.52 0.67
C LEU A 228 -6.93 -5.39 -0.35
N VAL A 229 -7.64 -4.31 -0.10
CA VAL A 229 -7.45 -3.01 -0.77
C VAL A 229 -6.90 -2.01 0.24
N VAL A 230 -5.76 -1.42 -0.08
CA VAL A 230 -5.14 -0.31 0.66
C VAL A 230 -5.25 0.93 -0.21
N GLY A 231 -6.11 1.85 0.19
CA GLY A 231 -6.56 2.99 -0.61
C GLY A 231 -5.90 4.32 -0.28
N GLY A 232 -6.22 5.32 -1.11
CA GLY A 232 -5.82 6.73 -1.00
C GLY A 232 -6.77 7.64 -1.77
N HIS A 233 -6.36 8.88 -2.04
CA HIS A 233 -7.02 9.90 -2.86
C HIS A 233 -8.16 10.68 -2.17
N SER A 234 -9.13 10.00 -1.57
CA SER A 234 -10.29 10.67 -0.97
C SER A 234 -10.06 11.19 0.45
N HIS A 235 -8.86 10.98 1.02
CA HIS A 235 -8.49 11.37 2.39
C HIS A 235 -9.44 10.79 3.46
N THR A 236 -10.09 9.66 3.16
CA THR A 236 -11.03 9.02 4.08
C THR A 236 -10.28 8.33 5.21
N PHE A 237 -10.61 8.63 6.46
CA PHE A 237 -10.08 7.89 7.61
C PHE A 237 -11.00 6.73 7.96
N VAL A 238 -10.56 5.52 7.66
CA VAL A 238 -11.27 4.27 7.96
C VAL A 238 -10.71 3.68 9.24
N LYS A 239 -11.42 3.91 10.34
CA LYS A 239 -10.98 3.49 11.68
C LYS A 239 -10.95 1.97 11.84
N ASP A 240 -11.97 1.30 11.32
CA ASP A 240 -12.13 -0.15 11.41
C ASP A 240 -12.23 -0.74 10.00
N LEU A 241 -11.79 -2.00 9.81
CA LEU A 241 -11.85 -2.67 8.52
C LEU A 241 -13.28 -2.72 7.99
N GLU A 242 -13.52 -2.10 6.85
CA GLU A 242 -14.77 -2.22 6.11
C GLU A 242 -14.62 -3.30 5.03
N TYR A 243 -15.64 -4.15 4.91
CA TYR A 243 -15.60 -5.29 4.01
C TYR A 243 -16.61 -5.13 2.89
N ARG A 244 -16.23 -5.57 1.69
CA ARG A 244 -17.14 -5.72 0.54
C ARG A 244 -17.04 -7.13 -0.01
N THR A 245 -18.17 -7.60 -0.53
CA THR A 245 -18.25 -8.92 -1.15
C THR A 245 -17.81 -8.84 -2.60
N ASP A 246 -16.84 -9.65 -2.98
CA ASP A 246 -16.33 -9.77 -4.34
C ASP A 246 -17.22 -10.69 -5.22
N LEU A 247 -16.83 -10.88 -6.50
CA LEU A 247 -17.55 -11.72 -7.46
C LEU A 247 -17.63 -13.20 -7.06
N GLU A 248 -16.75 -13.66 -6.18
CA GLU A 248 -16.71 -15.05 -5.70
C GLU A 248 -17.37 -15.23 -4.32
N GLY A 249 -17.95 -14.16 -3.77
CA GLY A 249 -18.61 -14.17 -2.46
C GLY A 249 -17.64 -13.97 -1.29
N LYS A 250 -16.38 -13.65 -1.55
CA LYS A 250 -15.38 -13.40 -0.53
C LYS A 250 -15.53 -11.99 0.05
N GLN A 251 -15.37 -11.86 1.36
CA GLN A 251 -15.29 -10.58 2.05
C GLN A 251 -13.86 -10.01 1.92
N VAL A 252 -13.72 -8.92 1.19
CA VAL A 252 -12.45 -8.22 0.98
C VAL A 252 -12.44 -6.94 1.81
N PRO A 253 -11.47 -6.76 2.73
CA PRO A 253 -11.33 -5.53 3.50
C PRO A 253 -10.80 -4.40 2.61
N VAL A 254 -11.32 -3.18 2.84
CA VAL A 254 -10.89 -1.93 2.23
C VAL A 254 -10.52 -0.96 3.33
N ILE A 255 -9.35 -0.32 3.23
CA ILE A 255 -8.84 0.58 4.27
C ILE A 255 -8.14 1.79 3.65
N GLN A 256 -8.22 2.93 4.34
CA GLN A 256 -7.54 4.18 4.02
C GLN A 256 -7.26 4.96 5.32
N ASP A 257 -6.18 5.75 5.40
CA ASP A 257 -5.68 6.34 6.65
C ASP A 257 -5.83 7.86 6.75
N GLY A 258 -6.77 8.45 6.02
CA GLY A 258 -6.92 9.91 5.99
C GLY A 258 -5.85 10.53 5.10
N CYS A 259 -5.15 11.54 5.61
CA CYS A 259 -4.09 12.23 4.86
C CYS A 259 -3.00 12.79 5.78
N TRP A 260 -1.98 13.42 5.17
CA TRP A 260 -0.87 14.19 5.79
C TRP A 260 0.00 13.38 6.75
N GLY A 261 -0.22 12.06 6.77
CA GLY A 261 0.49 11.17 7.70
C GLY A 261 0.13 11.38 9.15
N LEU A 262 -1.08 11.90 9.43
CA LEU A 262 -1.66 12.01 10.77
C LEU A 262 -1.92 10.64 11.37
N ASN A 263 -2.27 9.68 10.51
CA ASN A 263 -2.49 8.30 10.88
C ASN A 263 -1.51 7.38 10.15
N ILE A 264 -1.30 6.21 10.70
CA ILE A 264 -0.54 5.11 10.10
C ILE A 264 -1.35 3.85 10.27
N GLY A 265 -1.74 3.23 9.16
CA GLY A 265 -2.48 1.98 9.18
C GLY A 265 -1.60 0.79 9.53
N ARG A 266 -2.17 -0.12 10.30
CA ARG A 266 -1.54 -1.38 10.66
C ARG A 266 -2.52 -2.53 10.54
N ILE A 267 -2.14 -3.57 9.80
CA ILE A 267 -2.90 -4.81 9.66
C ILE A 267 -1.99 -5.97 10.08
N ASP A 268 -2.46 -6.76 11.02
CA ASP A 268 -1.76 -7.96 11.50
C ASP A 268 -2.37 -9.19 10.81
N VAL A 269 -1.53 -9.97 10.12
CA VAL A 269 -1.91 -11.21 9.41
C VAL A 269 -1.36 -12.41 10.19
N TYR A 270 -2.23 -13.36 10.52
CA TYR A 270 -1.93 -14.54 11.31
C TYR A 270 -1.92 -15.83 10.49
#